data_32872aac409c6664a70834d83eee6063
#
_entry.id   32872aac409c6664a70834d83eee6063
#
_cell.length_a   1.000
_cell.length_b   1.000
_cell.length_c   1.000
_cell.angle_alpha   90.00
_cell.angle_beta   90.00
_cell.angle_gamma   90.00
#
_symmetry.space_group_name_H-M   'P 1'
#
loop_
_entity.id
_entity.type
_entity.pdbx_description
1 polymer ?
#
loop_
_entity_poly.entity_id
_entity_poly.type
_entity_poly.pdbx_seq_one_letter_code
_entity_poly.pdbx_strand_id
1 'polypeptide(L)'
;MLERRVVVVVYAGAMALDITGPIEVFDMANRLLGPSGTPYRTDFVSADAPLVRMSSGVVLEASPLDAGQGPIDTLLVPGGWSLDSALRDRALVSWIGGAAARSRRVASVCGGSFLLAEAGLLDGRRATTHWAYSDAMAHRYPDVTVDAEPIFVWDGPFVTSAGVSTGIDMALALVEADHGSALALETARFLVLFLKRHGGQSQYSAVLDAQLADHPPIRAAQEWIQGNLDKPLSVAEIARRANMSQRNFARVFRREVGVTPGQYVGRTRIARARELLETTDLTISQIAGRCGFSATETFFRSFGRALGLTPREYRHRFQVVSPSGLVDRHHDPQGSPA
;
A
#
# COMPACT_ATOMS: atom_id res chain seq x y z
N MET A 1 13.13 -28.72 -7.75
CA MET A 1 12.67 -27.39 -8.21
C MET A 1 13.31 -26.33 -7.34
N LEU A 2 13.78 -25.25 -7.89
CA LEU A 2 14.28 -24.13 -7.08
C LEU A 2 13.06 -23.47 -6.42
N GLU A 3 13.06 -23.32 -5.09
CA GLU A 3 12.02 -22.62 -4.33
C GLU A 3 12.49 -21.21 -3.98
N ARG A 4 11.56 -20.26 -3.92
CA ARG A 4 11.78 -18.90 -3.38
C ARG A 4 11.58 -18.94 -1.87
N ARG A 5 12.67 -19.04 -1.14
CA ARG A 5 12.62 -19.10 0.32
C ARG A 5 12.28 -17.74 0.92
N VAL A 6 11.12 -17.65 1.59
CA VAL A 6 10.67 -16.50 2.35
C VAL A 6 10.94 -16.76 3.83
N VAL A 7 11.87 -16.04 4.42
CA VAL A 7 12.14 -16.13 5.86
C VAL A 7 11.44 -14.99 6.57
N VAL A 8 10.58 -15.32 7.51
CA VAL A 8 9.77 -14.37 8.27
C VAL A 8 10.25 -14.29 9.69
N VAL A 9 10.64 -13.10 10.10
CA VAL A 9 11.00 -12.80 11.49
C VAL A 9 9.73 -12.77 12.33
N VAL A 10 9.75 -13.48 13.46
CA VAL A 10 8.64 -13.52 14.43
C VAL A 10 9.18 -13.15 15.80
N TYR A 11 8.52 -12.24 16.51
CA TYR A 11 8.88 -11.85 17.87
C TYR A 11 7.63 -11.60 18.72
N ALA A 12 7.75 -11.75 20.03
CA ALA A 12 6.62 -11.58 20.94
C ALA A 12 5.98 -10.17 20.82
N GLY A 13 4.66 -10.15 20.61
CA GLY A 13 3.91 -8.91 20.41
C GLY A 13 3.98 -8.31 18.99
N ALA A 14 4.57 -9.01 18.01
CA ALA A 14 4.44 -8.65 16.60
C ALA A 14 2.97 -8.65 16.19
N MET A 15 2.63 -7.85 15.16
CA MET A 15 1.28 -7.82 14.62
C MET A 15 1.05 -9.00 13.69
N ALA A 16 0.07 -9.86 14.03
CA ALA A 16 -0.19 -11.08 13.27
C ALA A 16 -0.49 -10.80 11.78
N LEU A 17 -1.25 -9.75 11.47
CA LEU A 17 -1.62 -9.43 10.09
C LEU A 17 -0.42 -8.92 9.25
N ASP A 18 0.59 -8.32 9.89
CA ASP A 18 1.84 -7.94 9.20
C ASP A 18 2.62 -9.18 8.70
N ILE A 19 2.36 -10.33 9.32
CA ILE A 19 2.93 -11.63 8.97
C ILE A 19 1.99 -12.38 8.04
N THR A 20 0.76 -12.65 8.50
CA THR A 20 -0.19 -13.54 7.81
C THR A 20 -0.67 -12.95 6.49
N GLY A 21 -0.85 -11.62 6.41
CA GLY A 21 -1.29 -10.97 5.17
C GLY A 21 -0.36 -11.26 3.98
N PRO A 22 0.93 -10.96 4.05
CA PRO A 22 1.89 -11.31 3.00
C PRO A 22 1.99 -12.81 2.71
N ILE A 23 1.91 -13.66 3.75
CA ILE A 23 2.04 -15.11 3.59
C ILE A 23 0.87 -15.69 2.81
N GLU A 24 -0.36 -15.26 3.11
CA GLU A 24 -1.56 -15.70 2.38
C GLU A 24 -1.47 -15.31 0.89
N VAL A 25 -0.84 -14.19 0.56
CA VAL A 25 -0.57 -13.83 -0.84
C VAL A 25 0.38 -14.83 -1.49
N PHE A 26 1.48 -15.20 -0.82
CA PHE A 26 2.43 -16.17 -1.35
C PHE A 26 1.83 -17.57 -1.47
N ASP A 27 1.05 -18.03 -0.48
CA ASP A 27 0.35 -19.32 -0.53
C ASP A 27 -0.67 -19.35 -1.67
N MET A 28 -1.49 -18.31 -1.82
CA MET A 28 -2.44 -18.23 -2.91
C MET A 28 -1.75 -18.17 -4.27
N ALA A 29 -0.64 -17.45 -4.40
CA ALA A 29 0.17 -17.45 -5.62
C ALA A 29 0.69 -18.85 -5.95
N ASN A 30 1.15 -19.61 -4.97
CA ASN A 30 1.59 -21.00 -5.15
C ASN A 30 0.49 -21.92 -5.67
N ARG A 31 -0.76 -21.74 -5.18
CA ARG A 31 -1.92 -22.53 -5.64
C ARG A 31 -2.30 -22.26 -7.09
N LEU A 32 -2.02 -21.05 -7.55
CA LEU A 32 -2.32 -20.60 -8.92
C LEU A 32 -1.13 -20.78 -9.87
N LEU A 33 0.05 -21.04 -9.32
CA LEU A 33 1.28 -21.19 -10.09
C LEU A 33 1.26 -22.48 -10.89
N GLY A 34 1.51 -22.36 -12.20
CA GLY A 34 1.61 -23.54 -13.07
C GLY A 34 2.86 -24.39 -12.78
N PRO A 35 2.97 -25.59 -13.38
CA PRO A 35 4.03 -26.55 -13.10
C PRO A 35 5.46 -26.06 -13.34
N SER A 36 5.63 -25.04 -14.17
CA SER A 36 6.94 -24.44 -14.53
C SER A 36 7.32 -23.25 -13.63
N GLY A 37 6.46 -22.83 -12.73
CA GLY A 37 6.74 -21.72 -11.85
C GLY A 37 7.64 -22.12 -10.65
N THR A 38 8.25 -21.12 -10.03
CA THR A 38 9.09 -21.29 -8.83
C THR A 38 8.28 -20.93 -7.60
N PRO A 39 7.83 -21.91 -6.78
CA PRO A 39 6.96 -21.65 -5.64
C PRO A 39 7.69 -20.94 -4.50
N TYR A 40 6.92 -20.25 -3.66
CA TYR A 40 7.38 -19.69 -2.39
C TYR A 40 7.36 -20.77 -1.31
N ARG A 41 8.42 -20.82 -0.48
CA ARG A 41 8.45 -21.59 0.75
C ARG A 41 8.67 -20.65 1.92
N THR A 42 7.76 -20.66 2.89
CA THR A 42 7.83 -19.79 4.07
C THR A 42 8.42 -20.53 5.27
N ASP A 43 9.44 -19.93 5.88
CA ASP A 43 10.07 -20.37 7.12
C ASP A 43 9.89 -19.26 8.18
N PHE A 44 9.43 -19.61 9.38
CA PHE A 44 9.31 -18.67 10.50
C PHE A 44 10.50 -18.85 11.43
N VAL A 45 11.13 -17.73 11.83
CA VAL A 45 12.27 -17.74 12.74
C VAL A 45 12.10 -16.73 13.88
N SER A 46 12.52 -17.11 15.09
CA SER A 46 12.37 -16.27 16.29
C SER A 46 13.51 -16.48 17.28
N ALA A 47 13.83 -15.42 18.03
CA ALA A 47 14.61 -15.54 19.26
C ALA A 47 13.79 -16.17 20.40
N ASP A 48 12.46 -16.06 20.35
CA ASP A 48 11.50 -16.53 21.37
C ASP A 48 10.92 -17.93 21.04
N ALA A 49 11.52 -18.67 20.10
CA ALA A 49 11.05 -20.00 19.70
C ALA A 49 10.85 -20.96 20.90
N PRO A 50 9.99 -22.02 20.76
CA PRO A 50 9.27 -22.41 19.55
C PRO A 50 7.88 -21.79 19.37
N LEU A 51 7.27 -21.24 20.43
CA LEU A 51 5.90 -20.70 20.39
C LEU A 51 5.92 -19.21 20.71
N VAL A 52 5.54 -18.39 19.76
CA VAL A 52 5.58 -16.93 19.87
C VAL A 52 4.18 -16.35 19.85
N ARG A 53 3.83 -15.60 20.89
CA ARG A 53 2.51 -14.94 21.01
C ARG A 53 2.53 -13.57 20.37
N MET A 54 1.65 -13.40 19.38
CA MET A 54 1.41 -12.12 18.69
C MET A 54 0.59 -11.16 19.56
N SER A 55 0.56 -9.89 19.18
CA SER A 55 -0.20 -8.84 19.87
C SER A 55 -1.71 -9.12 19.93
N SER A 56 -2.26 -9.81 18.95
CA SER A 56 -3.68 -10.21 18.89
C SER A 56 -4.01 -11.46 19.69
N GLY A 57 -3.01 -12.10 20.33
CA GLY A 57 -3.17 -13.37 21.05
C GLY A 57 -2.98 -14.62 20.19
N VAL A 58 -2.87 -14.49 18.87
CA VAL A 58 -2.47 -15.60 17.98
C VAL A 58 -1.09 -16.09 18.40
N VAL A 59 -0.89 -17.41 18.38
CA VAL A 59 0.39 -18.04 18.66
C VAL A 59 0.90 -18.67 17.37
N LEU A 60 2.12 -18.34 16.98
CA LEU A 60 2.81 -18.93 15.85
C LEU A 60 3.93 -19.84 16.35
N GLU A 61 4.09 -20.97 15.68
CA GLU A 61 5.27 -21.81 15.82
C GLU A 61 6.39 -21.25 14.96
N ALA A 62 7.57 -21.11 15.52
CA ALA A 62 8.76 -20.62 14.84
C ALA A 62 9.97 -21.47 15.22
N SER A 63 10.90 -21.57 14.29
CA SER A 63 12.21 -22.18 14.54
C SER A 63 13.15 -21.15 15.19
N PRO A 64 14.19 -21.59 15.90
CA PRO A 64 15.24 -20.70 16.37
C PRO A 64 15.91 -19.94 15.22
N LEU A 65 16.51 -18.76 15.52
CA LEU A 65 17.12 -17.88 14.50
C LEU A 65 18.21 -18.59 13.67
N ASP A 66 18.93 -19.54 14.23
CA ASP A 66 19.96 -20.31 13.54
C ASP A 66 19.39 -21.24 12.45
N ALA A 67 18.13 -21.66 12.55
CA ALA A 67 17.45 -22.38 11.48
C ALA A 67 17.24 -21.51 10.22
N GLY A 68 17.29 -20.18 10.35
CA GLY A 68 17.23 -19.23 9.23
C GLY A 68 18.51 -19.10 8.42
N GLN A 69 19.49 -19.98 8.56
CA GLN A 69 20.76 -19.94 7.80
C GLN A 69 20.57 -20.29 6.31
N GLY A 70 21.58 -19.99 5.51
CA GLY A 70 21.61 -20.21 4.06
C GLY A 70 21.01 -19.06 3.25
N PRO A 71 20.93 -19.21 1.91
CA PRO A 71 20.39 -18.20 1.02
C PRO A 71 18.90 -17.94 1.29
N ILE A 72 18.50 -16.67 1.24
CA ILE A 72 17.15 -16.21 1.41
C ILE A 72 16.71 -15.48 0.13
N ASP A 73 15.53 -15.83 -0.39
CA ASP A 73 14.94 -15.03 -1.48
C ASP A 73 14.36 -13.73 -0.93
N THR A 74 13.50 -13.84 0.08
CA THR A 74 12.85 -12.68 0.70
C THR A 74 12.94 -12.79 2.22
N LEU A 75 13.57 -11.83 2.87
CA LEU A 75 13.49 -11.63 4.31
C LEU A 75 12.31 -10.70 4.61
N LEU A 76 11.34 -11.15 5.43
CA LEU A 76 10.17 -10.36 5.84
C LEU A 76 10.26 -10.02 7.33
N VAL A 77 10.24 -8.72 7.65
CA VAL A 77 10.33 -8.19 9.01
C VAL A 77 9.03 -7.44 9.35
N PRO A 78 8.17 -7.97 10.23
CA PRO A 78 6.91 -7.36 10.63
C PRO A 78 7.11 -6.25 11.66
N GLY A 79 6.10 -5.38 11.81
CA GLY A 79 5.94 -4.49 12.93
C GLY A 79 5.19 -5.13 14.10
N GLY A 80 4.89 -4.32 15.12
CA GLY A 80 4.12 -4.78 16.27
C GLY A 80 4.08 -3.76 17.40
N TRP A 81 3.24 -4.02 18.38
CA TRP A 81 3.08 -3.15 19.56
C TRP A 81 4.27 -3.25 20.53
N SER A 82 5.02 -4.33 20.49
CA SER A 82 6.23 -4.53 21.31
C SER A 82 7.52 -4.14 20.57
N LEU A 83 7.43 -3.22 19.61
CA LEU A 83 8.54 -2.79 18.78
C LEU A 83 9.75 -2.32 19.61
N ASP A 84 9.53 -1.55 20.69
CA ASP A 84 10.59 -1.08 21.58
C ASP A 84 11.36 -2.22 22.26
N SER A 85 10.71 -3.33 22.56
CA SER A 85 11.37 -4.52 23.09
C SER A 85 12.22 -5.21 22.03
N ALA A 86 11.66 -5.35 20.83
CA ALA A 86 12.37 -5.96 19.70
C ALA A 86 13.59 -5.13 19.27
N LEU A 87 13.51 -3.79 19.31
CA LEU A 87 14.63 -2.90 19.03
C LEU A 87 15.76 -3.00 20.06
N ARG A 88 15.46 -3.36 21.31
CA ARG A 88 16.46 -3.60 22.36
C ARG A 88 17.10 -4.99 22.30
N ASP A 89 16.47 -5.92 21.58
CA ASP A 89 17.03 -7.25 21.36
C ASP A 89 18.18 -7.20 20.34
N ARG A 90 19.39 -7.05 20.85
CA ARG A 90 20.60 -6.95 20.02
C ARG A 90 20.87 -8.22 19.20
N ALA A 91 20.46 -9.39 19.70
CA ALA A 91 20.63 -10.67 18.99
C ALA A 91 19.72 -10.69 17.77
N LEU A 92 18.45 -10.28 17.92
CA LEU A 92 17.48 -10.17 16.83
C LEU A 92 17.93 -9.16 15.78
N VAL A 93 18.32 -7.93 16.20
CA VAL A 93 18.76 -6.86 15.28
C VAL A 93 20.02 -7.30 14.51
N SER A 94 21.02 -7.86 15.21
CA SER A 94 22.25 -8.37 14.57
C SER A 94 21.94 -9.50 13.59
N TRP A 95 21.03 -10.41 13.95
CA TRP A 95 20.62 -11.51 13.07
C TRP A 95 19.93 -10.98 11.80
N ILE A 96 19.05 -9.99 11.94
CA ILE A 96 18.39 -9.32 10.77
C ILE A 96 19.45 -8.75 9.82
N GLY A 97 20.47 -8.04 10.34
CA GLY A 97 21.57 -7.51 9.54
C GLY A 97 22.31 -8.60 8.76
N GLY A 98 22.66 -9.70 9.43
CA GLY A 98 23.33 -10.85 8.80
C GLY A 98 22.43 -11.61 7.81
N ALA A 99 21.12 -11.69 8.08
CA ALA A 99 20.16 -12.30 7.17
C ALA A 99 19.95 -11.46 5.91
N ALA A 100 19.89 -10.13 6.04
CA ALA A 100 19.78 -9.20 4.91
C ALA A 100 20.92 -9.37 3.91
N ALA A 101 22.16 -9.55 4.40
CA ALA A 101 23.34 -9.70 3.54
C ALA A 101 23.30 -10.96 2.63
N ARG A 102 22.47 -11.98 2.99
CA ARG A 102 22.29 -13.20 2.19
C ARG A 102 20.90 -13.30 1.55
N SER A 103 20.14 -12.20 1.57
CA SER A 103 18.81 -12.10 1.00
C SER A 103 18.86 -11.43 -0.37
N ARG A 104 18.11 -11.95 -1.35
CA ARG A 104 17.92 -11.25 -2.64
C ARG A 104 17.17 -9.94 -2.43
N ARG A 105 16.20 -9.92 -1.51
CA ARG A 105 15.45 -8.72 -1.11
C ARG A 105 15.05 -8.78 0.36
N VAL A 106 14.85 -7.60 0.94
CA VAL A 106 14.41 -7.43 2.33
C VAL A 106 13.11 -6.63 2.32
N ALA A 107 12.08 -7.19 2.90
CA ALA A 107 10.76 -6.56 3.01
C ALA A 107 10.45 -6.25 4.48
N SER A 108 9.84 -5.10 4.75
CA SER A 108 9.29 -4.78 6.06
C SER A 108 7.84 -4.32 5.99
N VAL A 109 7.10 -4.62 7.05
CA VAL A 109 5.70 -4.22 7.19
C VAL A 109 5.58 -3.37 8.46
N CYS A 110 4.88 -2.23 8.37
CA CYS A 110 4.62 -1.36 9.52
C CYS A 110 5.91 -0.89 10.23
N GLY A 111 5.98 -1.05 11.55
CA GLY A 111 7.16 -0.77 12.36
C GLY A 111 8.38 -1.67 12.11
N GLY A 112 8.26 -2.71 11.26
CA GLY A 112 9.40 -3.53 10.87
C GLY A 112 10.54 -2.76 10.21
N SER A 113 10.23 -1.61 9.60
CA SER A 113 11.22 -0.67 9.05
C SER A 113 12.16 -0.09 10.11
N PHE A 114 11.71 0.06 11.36
CA PHE A 114 12.58 0.46 12.46
C PHE A 114 13.65 -0.60 12.79
N LEU A 115 13.29 -1.88 12.72
CA LEU A 115 14.26 -2.96 12.92
C LEU A 115 15.31 -2.98 11.80
N LEU A 116 14.90 -2.68 10.56
CA LEU A 116 15.84 -2.53 9.45
C LEU A 116 16.75 -1.30 9.63
N ALA A 117 16.19 -0.17 10.08
CA ALA A 117 16.96 1.04 10.35
C ALA A 117 17.93 0.85 11.53
N GLU A 118 17.50 0.20 12.62
CA GLU A 118 18.35 -0.14 13.77
C GLU A 118 19.52 -1.06 13.38
N ALA A 119 19.32 -1.91 12.38
CA ALA A 119 20.38 -2.74 11.80
C ALA A 119 21.27 -2.00 10.79
N GLY A 120 21.09 -0.67 10.56
CA GLY A 120 21.84 0.14 9.61
C GLY A 120 21.53 -0.15 8.14
N LEU A 121 20.47 -0.89 7.85
CA LEU A 121 20.16 -1.37 6.50
C LEU A 121 19.47 -0.32 5.62
N LEU A 122 18.91 0.74 6.21
CA LEU A 122 18.18 1.79 5.52
C LEU A 122 18.94 3.12 5.41
N ASP A 123 20.18 3.19 5.88
CA ASP A 123 21.01 4.40 5.81
C ASP A 123 21.23 4.83 4.35
N GLY A 124 20.96 6.10 4.06
CA GLY A 124 21.01 6.68 2.72
C GLY A 124 19.89 6.24 1.77
N ARG A 125 18.86 5.52 2.28
CA ARG A 125 17.76 4.98 1.48
C ARG A 125 16.43 5.66 1.75
N ARG A 126 15.52 5.53 0.78
CA ARG A 126 14.11 5.89 0.97
C ARG A 126 13.37 4.71 1.58
N ALA A 127 12.54 5.01 2.58
CA ALA A 127 11.72 4.02 3.25
C ALA A 127 10.38 4.62 3.68
N THR A 128 9.36 3.78 3.85
CA THR A 128 8.12 4.15 4.53
C THR A 128 7.90 3.28 5.77
N THR A 129 7.05 3.76 6.63
CA THR A 129 6.56 3.07 7.83
C THR A 129 5.08 3.42 8.02
N HIS A 130 4.48 2.89 9.08
CA HIS A 130 3.12 3.29 9.43
C HIS A 130 3.07 4.81 9.71
N TRP A 131 2.07 5.49 9.16
CA TRP A 131 1.92 6.95 9.21
C TRP A 131 2.08 7.53 10.63
N ALA A 132 1.56 6.83 11.64
CA ALA A 132 1.64 7.28 13.03
C ALA A 132 3.07 7.32 13.57
N TYR A 133 4.02 6.66 12.91
CA TYR A 133 5.41 6.52 13.34
C TYR A 133 6.40 7.20 12.40
N SER A 134 5.94 7.82 11.30
CA SER A 134 6.82 8.44 10.29
C SER A 134 7.71 9.53 10.86
N ASP A 135 7.15 10.44 11.67
CA ASP A 135 7.90 11.51 12.31
C ASP A 135 8.93 10.96 13.32
N ALA A 136 8.53 9.94 14.10
CA ALA A 136 9.41 9.29 15.07
C ALA A 136 10.57 8.56 14.36
N MET A 137 10.30 7.92 13.23
CA MET A 137 11.33 7.26 12.43
C MET A 137 12.32 8.26 11.84
N ALA A 138 11.84 9.35 11.25
CA ALA A 138 12.67 10.40 10.68
C ALA A 138 13.56 11.08 11.74
N HIS A 139 13.03 11.25 12.94
CA HIS A 139 13.79 11.83 14.05
C HIS A 139 14.86 10.88 14.61
N ARG A 140 14.52 9.59 14.73
CA ARG A 140 15.42 8.58 15.33
C ARG A 140 16.52 8.14 14.38
N TYR A 141 16.24 8.12 13.07
CA TYR A 141 17.15 7.64 12.02
C TYR A 141 17.31 8.71 10.93
N PRO A 142 18.10 9.79 11.19
CA PRO A 142 18.21 10.94 10.30
C PRO A 142 18.86 10.62 8.95
N ASP A 143 19.59 9.51 8.84
CA ASP A 143 20.18 9.05 7.57
C ASP A 143 19.16 8.30 6.66
N VAL A 144 17.94 8.06 7.16
CA VAL A 144 16.85 7.44 6.37
C VAL A 144 15.95 8.53 5.79
N THR A 145 15.72 8.52 4.48
CA THR A 145 14.73 9.39 3.85
C THR A 145 13.33 8.79 4.04
N VAL A 146 12.63 9.20 5.09
CA VAL A 146 11.30 8.68 5.41
C VAL A 146 10.24 9.34 4.53
N ASP A 147 9.52 8.54 3.76
CA ASP A 147 8.38 8.97 2.93
C ASP A 147 7.08 8.48 3.59
N ALA A 148 6.31 9.41 4.16
CA ALA A 148 5.10 9.12 4.93
C ALA A 148 3.83 8.91 4.08
N GLU A 149 3.87 9.24 2.79
CA GLU A 149 2.69 9.18 1.92
C GLU A 149 2.43 7.78 1.33
N PRO A 150 3.42 7.09 0.72
CA PRO A 150 3.17 5.85 -0.01
C PRO A 150 2.85 4.68 0.91
N ILE A 151 1.98 3.78 0.42
CA ILE A 151 1.66 2.54 1.14
C ILE A 151 2.81 1.54 1.14
N PHE A 152 3.70 1.59 0.14
CA PHE A 152 5.02 0.93 0.18
C PHE A 152 6.01 1.67 -0.73
N VAL A 153 7.28 1.56 -0.38
CA VAL A 153 8.43 2.12 -1.10
C VAL A 153 9.38 0.99 -1.49
N TRP A 154 9.87 1.04 -2.72
CA TRP A 154 10.90 0.14 -3.21
C TRP A 154 12.18 0.93 -3.45
N ASP A 155 13.27 0.57 -2.77
CA ASP A 155 14.59 1.18 -2.92
C ASP A 155 15.67 0.10 -2.96
N GLY A 156 16.21 -0.18 -4.15
CA GLY A 156 17.15 -1.26 -4.36
C GLY A 156 16.59 -2.63 -3.98
N PRO A 157 17.28 -3.39 -3.10
CA PRO A 157 16.78 -4.68 -2.60
C PRO A 157 15.77 -4.53 -1.45
N PHE A 158 15.49 -3.31 -0.98
CA PHE A 158 14.61 -3.06 0.16
C PHE A 158 13.21 -2.66 -0.29
N VAL A 159 12.21 -3.24 0.37
CA VAL A 159 10.80 -2.90 0.17
C VAL A 159 10.18 -2.66 1.54
N THR A 160 9.77 -1.44 1.82
CA THR A 160 9.15 -1.09 3.11
C THR A 160 7.69 -0.72 2.91
N SER A 161 6.77 -1.23 3.71
CA SER A 161 5.35 -0.93 3.62
C SER A 161 4.80 -0.29 4.89
N ALA A 162 3.75 0.50 4.70
CA ALA A 162 3.06 1.24 5.75
C ALA A 162 2.38 0.35 6.80
N GLY A 163 2.15 -0.91 6.49
CA GLY A 163 1.70 -1.87 7.48
C GLY A 163 0.26 -2.32 7.35
N VAL A 164 -0.07 -3.31 8.15
CA VAL A 164 -1.35 -3.97 8.23
C VAL A 164 -1.80 -4.44 6.83
N SER A 165 -2.87 -3.87 6.28
CA SER A 165 -3.38 -4.26 4.96
C SER A 165 -2.43 -3.95 3.80
N THR A 166 -1.53 -2.97 3.94
CA THR A 166 -0.58 -2.62 2.86
C THR A 166 0.55 -3.64 2.70
N GLY A 167 0.77 -4.50 3.68
CA GLY A 167 1.63 -5.67 3.56
C GLY A 167 1.13 -6.66 2.50
N ILE A 168 -0.20 -6.76 2.33
CA ILE A 168 -0.82 -7.56 1.26
C ILE A 168 -0.51 -6.95 -0.11
N ASP A 169 -0.66 -5.62 -0.27
CA ASP A 169 -0.37 -4.93 -1.54
C ASP A 169 1.12 -5.04 -1.90
N MET A 170 2.00 -4.90 -0.91
CA MET A 170 3.43 -5.12 -1.08
C MET A 170 3.71 -6.56 -1.55
N ALA A 171 3.13 -7.57 -0.91
CA ALA A 171 3.32 -8.97 -1.29
C ALA A 171 2.82 -9.24 -2.71
N LEU A 172 1.68 -8.68 -3.14
CA LEU A 172 1.21 -8.74 -4.52
C LEU A 172 2.19 -8.09 -5.51
N ALA A 173 2.83 -6.97 -5.12
CA ALA A 173 3.88 -6.37 -5.93
C ALA A 173 5.13 -7.25 -6.03
N LEU A 174 5.47 -7.98 -4.96
CA LEU A 174 6.55 -8.96 -4.97
C LEU A 174 6.23 -10.15 -5.90
N VAL A 175 4.99 -10.67 -5.85
CA VAL A 175 4.52 -11.72 -6.78
C VAL A 175 4.54 -11.23 -8.22
N GLU A 176 4.13 -9.98 -8.47
CA GLU A 176 4.19 -9.38 -9.81
C GLU A 176 5.63 -9.29 -10.34
N ALA A 177 6.57 -8.88 -9.50
CA ALA A 177 7.99 -8.80 -9.87
C ALA A 177 8.61 -10.18 -10.15
N ASP A 178 8.13 -11.23 -9.48
CA ASP A 178 8.68 -12.59 -9.61
C ASP A 178 8.02 -13.41 -10.72
N HIS A 179 6.72 -13.23 -10.97
CA HIS A 179 5.90 -14.09 -11.82
C HIS A 179 5.03 -13.33 -12.83
N GLY A 180 5.09 -12.01 -12.83
CA GLY A 180 4.33 -11.16 -13.75
C GLY A 180 2.94 -10.76 -13.23
N SER A 181 2.36 -9.77 -13.93
CA SER A 181 1.12 -9.11 -13.53
C SER A 181 -0.12 -10.03 -13.57
N ALA A 182 -0.12 -11.01 -14.49
CA ALA A 182 -1.25 -11.94 -14.64
C ALA A 182 -1.46 -12.77 -13.36
N LEU A 183 -0.41 -13.40 -12.82
CA LEU A 183 -0.50 -14.18 -11.59
C LEU A 183 -0.84 -13.29 -10.39
N ALA A 184 -0.23 -12.12 -10.27
CA ALA A 184 -0.52 -11.19 -9.18
C ALA A 184 -1.98 -10.72 -9.18
N LEU A 185 -2.56 -10.46 -10.36
CA LEU A 185 -3.97 -10.07 -10.49
C LEU A 185 -4.91 -11.22 -10.14
N GLU A 186 -4.60 -12.43 -10.60
CA GLU A 186 -5.39 -13.62 -10.28
C GLU A 186 -5.33 -13.93 -8.78
N THR A 187 -4.16 -13.85 -8.17
CA THR A 187 -3.96 -13.96 -6.72
C THR A 187 -4.84 -12.96 -5.96
N ALA A 188 -4.85 -11.69 -6.38
CA ALA A 188 -5.69 -10.66 -5.76
C ALA A 188 -7.19 -10.98 -5.88
N ARG A 189 -7.65 -11.54 -7.01
CA ARG A 189 -9.05 -11.96 -7.23
C ARG A 189 -9.45 -13.10 -6.29
N PHE A 190 -8.61 -14.13 -6.15
CA PHE A 190 -8.88 -15.25 -5.24
C PHE A 190 -8.89 -14.83 -3.76
N LEU A 191 -8.09 -13.84 -3.39
CA LEU A 191 -8.12 -13.23 -2.05
C LEU A 191 -9.29 -12.25 -1.87
N VAL A 192 -10.16 -12.10 -2.89
CA VAL A 192 -11.34 -11.20 -2.88
C VAL A 192 -10.94 -9.74 -2.56
N LEU A 193 -9.76 -9.33 -3.00
CA LEU A 193 -9.31 -7.95 -2.85
C LEU A 193 -10.03 -7.08 -3.88
N PHE A 194 -10.76 -6.08 -3.40
CA PHE A 194 -11.53 -5.18 -4.26
C PHE A 194 -10.64 -4.37 -5.22
N LEU A 195 -9.45 -4.02 -4.79
CA LEU A 195 -8.48 -3.25 -5.58
C LEU A 195 -7.05 -3.61 -5.18
N LYS A 196 -6.19 -3.93 -6.16
CA LYS A 196 -4.75 -3.99 -5.97
C LYS A 196 -4.21 -2.56 -5.91
N ARG A 197 -3.76 -2.14 -4.73
CA ARG A 197 -3.20 -0.80 -4.53
C ARG A 197 -1.74 -0.74 -4.98
N HIS A 198 -1.33 0.42 -5.52
CA HIS A 198 0.06 0.68 -5.88
C HIS A 198 0.80 1.36 -4.74
N GLY A 199 2.11 1.10 -4.66
CA GLY A 199 2.97 1.66 -3.62
C GLY A 199 2.85 3.16 -3.43
N GLY A 200 2.73 3.92 -4.51
CA GLY A 200 2.57 5.37 -4.46
C GLY A 200 1.21 5.91 -3.96
N GLN A 201 0.28 5.04 -3.56
CA GLN A 201 -0.97 5.53 -2.93
C GLN A 201 -0.70 6.06 -1.52
N SER A 202 -1.45 7.10 -1.13
CA SER A 202 -1.44 7.59 0.24
C SER A 202 -1.95 6.52 1.21
N GLN A 203 -1.31 6.41 2.37
CA GLN A 203 -1.75 5.57 3.48
C GLN A 203 -3.13 5.98 4.02
N TYR A 204 -3.52 7.22 3.78
CA TYR A 204 -4.82 7.74 4.18
C TYR A 204 -5.87 7.58 3.08
N SER A 205 -7.04 7.11 3.46
CA SER A 205 -8.23 7.21 2.64
C SER A 205 -8.96 8.51 2.98
N ALA A 206 -9.07 9.41 2.01
CA ALA A 206 -9.89 10.62 2.17
C ALA A 206 -11.35 10.28 2.52
N VAL A 207 -11.81 9.08 2.17
CA VAL A 207 -13.14 8.57 2.51
C VAL A 207 -13.23 8.15 3.98
N LEU A 208 -12.17 7.53 4.53
CA LEU A 208 -12.12 7.18 5.96
C LEU A 208 -11.98 8.44 6.83
N ASP A 209 -11.17 9.40 6.41
CA ASP A 209 -11.05 10.70 7.09
C ASP A 209 -12.40 11.45 7.09
N ALA A 210 -13.20 11.30 6.02
CA ALA A 210 -14.54 11.87 5.94
C ALA A 210 -15.53 11.24 6.94
N GLN A 211 -15.34 9.97 7.31
CA GLN A 211 -16.22 9.28 8.24
C GLN A 211 -15.92 9.57 9.72
N LEU A 212 -14.74 10.12 10.03
CA LEU A 212 -14.24 10.29 11.39
C LEU A 212 -14.45 11.68 12.00
N ALA A 213 -14.89 12.68 11.24
CA ALA A 213 -15.12 14.01 11.80
C ALA A 213 -16.36 14.03 12.70
N ASP A 214 -16.15 14.05 14.01
CA ASP A 214 -17.25 14.17 14.99
C ASP A 214 -17.82 15.60 15.08
N HIS A 215 -17.11 16.59 14.58
CA HIS A 215 -17.51 17.99 14.59
C HIS A 215 -18.52 18.26 13.46
N PRO A 216 -19.85 18.46 13.76
CA PRO A 216 -20.89 18.52 12.74
C PRO A 216 -20.65 19.53 11.61
N PRO A 217 -20.19 20.77 11.86
CA PRO A 217 -19.83 21.70 10.78
C PRO A 217 -18.72 21.23 9.85
N ILE A 218 -17.76 20.46 10.36
CA ILE A 218 -16.66 19.91 9.55
C ILE A 218 -17.17 18.74 8.72
N ARG A 219 -18.00 17.86 9.31
CA ARG A 219 -18.65 16.76 8.58
C ARG A 219 -19.51 17.29 7.43
N ALA A 220 -20.36 18.28 7.67
CA ALA A 220 -21.17 18.91 6.64
C ALA A 220 -20.31 19.55 5.52
N ALA A 221 -19.15 20.13 5.87
CA ALA A 221 -18.22 20.66 4.91
C ALA A 221 -17.58 19.55 4.04
N GLN A 222 -17.24 18.40 4.63
CA GLN A 222 -16.69 17.25 3.91
C GLN A 222 -17.73 16.64 2.95
N GLU A 223 -18.98 16.44 3.38
CA GLU A 223 -20.09 15.97 2.54
C GLU A 223 -20.33 16.91 1.36
N TRP A 224 -20.33 18.22 1.65
CA TRP A 224 -20.50 19.20 0.60
C TRP A 224 -19.34 19.21 -0.41
N ILE A 225 -18.09 19.09 0.04
CA ILE A 225 -16.92 18.97 -0.84
C ILE A 225 -17.08 17.76 -1.77
N GLN A 226 -17.45 16.59 -1.23
CA GLN A 226 -17.62 15.36 -2.01
C GLN A 226 -18.70 15.49 -3.09
N GLY A 227 -19.81 16.16 -2.80
CA GLY A 227 -20.90 16.38 -3.74
C GLY A 227 -20.65 17.51 -4.78
N ASN A 228 -19.53 18.25 -4.68
CA ASN A 228 -19.28 19.43 -5.52
C ASN A 228 -17.82 19.49 -6.05
N LEU A 229 -17.19 18.33 -6.25
CA LEU A 229 -15.78 18.25 -6.67
C LEU A 229 -15.49 18.92 -8.02
N ASP A 230 -16.49 18.97 -8.90
CA ASP A 230 -16.47 19.61 -10.21
C ASP A 230 -16.43 21.15 -10.16
N LYS A 231 -16.77 21.73 -8.99
CA LYS A 231 -16.87 23.18 -8.81
C LYS A 231 -15.57 23.78 -8.24
N PRO A 232 -15.40 25.11 -8.38
CA PRO A 232 -14.34 25.81 -7.66
C PRO A 232 -14.54 25.69 -6.14
N LEU A 233 -13.62 24.99 -5.46
CA LEU A 233 -13.66 24.76 -4.02
C LEU A 233 -12.58 25.58 -3.33
N SER A 234 -12.84 26.88 -3.11
CA SER A 234 -11.94 27.71 -2.30
C SER A 234 -12.15 27.47 -0.79
N VAL A 235 -11.08 27.54 -0.01
CA VAL A 235 -11.16 27.42 1.46
C VAL A 235 -12.11 28.48 2.06
N ALA A 236 -12.17 29.68 1.46
CA ALA A 236 -13.07 30.75 1.88
C ALA A 236 -14.55 30.35 1.69
N GLU A 237 -14.89 29.75 0.56
CA GLU A 237 -16.26 29.29 0.26
C GLU A 237 -16.69 28.16 1.22
N ILE A 238 -15.80 27.18 1.44
CA ILE A 238 -16.06 26.06 2.34
C ILE A 238 -16.25 26.57 3.80
N ALA A 239 -15.39 27.47 4.25
CA ALA A 239 -15.48 28.07 5.59
C ALA A 239 -16.77 28.84 5.79
N ARG A 240 -17.23 29.63 4.80
CA ARG A 240 -18.48 30.37 4.83
C ARG A 240 -19.67 29.43 5.00
N ARG A 241 -19.69 28.28 4.33
CA ARG A 241 -20.75 27.27 4.48
C ARG A 241 -20.75 26.59 5.85
N ALA A 242 -19.58 26.46 6.44
CA ALA A 242 -19.45 25.97 7.82
C ALA A 242 -19.75 27.03 8.88
N ASN A 243 -20.19 28.23 8.49
CA ASN A 243 -20.39 29.40 9.36
C ASN A 243 -19.14 29.74 10.19
N MET A 244 -17.97 29.63 9.59
CA MET A 244 -16.69 29.90 10.24
C MET A 244 -15.87 30.93 9.47
N SER A 245 -15.01 31.68 10.17
CA SER A 245 -13.94 32.42 9.51
C SER A 245 -12.95 31.45 8.87
N GLN A 246 -12.36 31.82 7.75
CA GLN A 246 -11.39 30.97 7.01
C GLN A 246 -10.26 30.45 7.89
N ARG A 247 -9.71 31.31 8.77
CA ARG A 247 -8.63 30.95 9.69
C ARG A 247 -9.08 29.92 10.73
N ASN A 248 -10.27 30.12 11.33
CA ASN A 248 -10.80 29.18 12.31
C ASN A 248 -11.16 27.84 11.66
N PHE A 249 -11.82 27.89 10.48
CA PHE A 249 -12.15 26.71 9.71
C PHE A 249 -10.90 25.87 9.39
N ALA A 250 -9.86 26.49 8.82
CA ALA A 250 -8.63 25.76 8.49
C ALA A 250 -7.96 25.11 9.71
N ARG A 251 -7.97 25.79 10.86
CA ARG A 251 -7.44 25.27 12.13
C ARG A 251 -8.26 24.09 12.66
N VAL A 252 -9.59 24.24 12.72
CA VAL A 252 -10.50 23.19 13.21
C VAL A 252 -10.48 22.00 12.24
N PHE A 253 -10.60 22.25 10.94
CA PHE A 253 -10.57 21.21 9.92
C PHE A 253 -9.30 20.37 10.02
N ARG A 254 -8.11 21.01 10.14
CA ARG A 254 -6.84 20.30 10.29
C ARG A 254 -6.79 19.49 11.58
N ARG A 255 -7.36 19.97 12.67
CA ARG A 255 -7.44 19.25 13.95
C ARG A 255 -8.32 18.01 13.85
N GLU A 256 -9.50 18.14 13.22
CA GLU A 256 -10.53 17.07 13.12
C GLU A 256 -10.21 16.05 12.01
N VAL A 257 -9.61 16.51 10.89
CA VAL A 257 -9.40 15.71 9.67
C VAL A 257 -7.92 15.34 9.45
N GLY A 258 -6.99 15.91 10.24
CA GLY A 258 -5.56 15.64 10.14
C GLY A 258 -4.83 16.38 9.02
N VAL A 259 -5.54 16.87 8.00
CA VAL A 259 -4.96 17.57 6.84
C VAL A 259 -5.61 18.93 6.62
N THR A 260 -4.96 19.79 5.83
CA THR A 260 -5.56 21.10 5.48
C THR A 260 -6.74 20.92 4.53
N PRO A 261 -7.74 21.87 4.51
CA PRO A 261 -8.87 21.80 3.58
C PRO A 261 -8.45 21.69 2.12
N GLY A 262 -7.42 22.41 1.70
CA GLY A 262 -6.90 22.34 0.32
C GLY A 262 -6.29 20.98 -0.03
N GLN A 263 -5.55 20.37 0.90
CA GLN A 263 -5.04 19.02 0.74
C GLN A 263 -6.16 18.00 0.65
N TYR A 264 -7.18 18.13 1.50
CA TYR A 264 -8.37 17.26 1.48
C TYR A 264 -9.08 17.33 0.12
N VAL A 265 -9.39 18.53 -0.38
CA VAL A 265 -10.00 18.71 -1.71
C VAL A 265 -9.15 18.06 -2.81
N GLY A 266 -7.84 18.29 -2.78
CA GLY A 266 -6.92 17.71 -3.76
C GLY A 266 -6.93 16.18 -3.74
N ARG A 267 -6.85 15.57 -2.57
CA ARG A 267 -6.89 14.10 -2.39
C ARG A 267 -8.24 13.53 -2.86
N THR A 268 -9.36 14.14 -2.50
CA THR A 268 -10.70 13.67 -2.90
C THR A 268 -10.90 13.77 -4.42
N ARG A 269 -10.39 14.81 -5.07
CA ARG A 269 -10.40 14.95 -6.53
C ARG A 269 -9.60 13.85 -7.23
N ILE A 270 -8.43 13.52 -6.71
CA ILE A 270 -7.60 12.42 -7.25
C ILE A 270 -8.28 11.07 -7.04
N ALA A 271 -8.88 10.82 -5.88
CA ALA A 271 -9.62 9.59 -5.61
C ALA A 271 -10.79 9.42 -6.60
N ARG A 272 -11.57 10.48 -6.85
CA ARG A 272 -12.64 10.46 -7.84
C ARG A 272 -12.13 10.26 -9.27
N ALA A 273 -11.00 10.88 -9.61
CA ALA A 273 -10.38 10.71 -10.93
C ALA A 273 -9.96 9.26 -11.18
N ARG A 274 -9.42 8.58 -10.16
CA ARG A 274 -9.07 7.15 -10.23
C ARG A 274 -10.31 6.31 -10.53
N GLU A 275 -11.37 6.47 -9.74
CA GLU A 275 -12.63 5.77 -9.94
C GLU A 275 -13.14 5.93 -11.39
N LEU A 276 -13.14 7.16 -11.92
CA LEU A 276 -13.57 7.43 -13.28
C LEU A 276 -12.63 6.83 -14.34
N LEU A 277 -11.33 6.78 -14.08
CA LEU A 277 -10.36 6.14 -14.97
C LEU A 277 -10.54 4.62 -15.04
N GLU A 278 -10.94 3.99 -13.93
CA GLU A 278 -11.12 2.55 -13.79
C GLU A 278 -12.48 2.10 -14.37
N THR A 279 -13.53 2.91 -14.22
CA THR A 279 -14.93 2.48 -14.46
C THR A 279 -15.57 3.09 -15.68
N THR A 280 -14.92 4.05 -16.40
CA THR A 280 -15.52 4.76 -17.52
C THR A 280 -14.58 4.92 -18.71
N ASP A 281 -15.18 5.10 -19.89
CA ASP A 281 -14.45 5.43 -21.14
C ASP A 281 -14.31 6.94 -21.37
N LEU A 282 -14.57 7.77 -20.38
CA LEU A 282 -14.43 9.22 -20.47
C LEU A 282 -13.00 9.61 -20.86
N THR A 283 -12.84 10.62 -21.69
CA THR A 283 -11.50 11.13 -22.01
C THR A 283 -10.81 11.70 -20.79
N ILE A 284 -9.49 11.73 -20.77
CA ILE A 284 -8.70 12.30 -19.67
C ILE A 284 -9.12 13.74 -19.38
N SER A 285 -9.42 14.54 -20.42
CA SER A 285 -9.87 15.91 -20.27
C SER A 285 -11.26 16.00 -19.61
N GLN A 286 -12.19 15.12 -19.99
CA GLN A 286 -13.51 15.04 -19.36
C GLN A 286 -13.40 14.65 -17.88
N ILE A 287 -12.53 13.71 -17.53
CA ILE A 287 -12.28 13.34 -16.14
C ILE A 287 -11.69 14.50 -15.36
N ALA A 288 -10.68 15.20 -15.92
CA ALA A 288 -10.12 16.40 -15.29
C ALA A 288 -11.20 17.43 -14.95
N GLY A 289 -12.09 17.73 -15.90
CA GLY A 289 -13.21 18.66 -15.70
C GLY A 289 -14.19 18.19 -14.63
N ARG A 290 -14.62 16.91 -14.67
CA ARG A 290 -15.52 16.32 -13.66
C ARG A 290 -14.93 16.24 -12.25
N CYS A 291 -13.61 16.25 -12.16
CA CYS A 291 -12.89 16.33 -10.89
C CYS A 291 -12.50 17.76 -10.50
N GLY A 292 -13.00 18.80 -11.22
CA GLY A 292 -12.80 20.21 -10.89
C GLY A 292 -11.39 20.75 -11.13
N PHE A 293 -10.63 20.12 -12.02
CA PHE A 293 -9.36 20.69 -12.51
C PHE A 293 -9.64 21.63 -13.66
N SER A 294 -9.19 22.88 -13.52
CA SER A 294 -9.38 23.93 -14.53
C SER A 294 -8.54 23.74 -15.80
N ALA A 295 -7.47 22.95 -15.70
CA ALA A 295 -6.61 22.61 -16.81
C ALA A 295 -6.13 21.16 -16.70
N THR A 296 -6.06 20.47 -17.85
CA THR A 296 -5.62 19.08 -17.94
C THR A 296 -4.17 18.92 -17.46
N GLU A 297 -3.30 19.90 -17.69
CA GLU A 297 -1.90 19.91 -17.24
C GLU A 297 -1.80 19.93 -15.71
N THR A 298 -2.68 20.68 -15.04
CA THR A 298 -2.76 20.70 -13.58
C THR A 298 -3.22 19.34 -13.04
N PHE A 299 -4.16 18.72 -13.72
CA PHE A 299 -4.58 17.35 -13.39
C PHE A 299 -3.42 16.36 -13.54
N PHE A 300 -2.71 16.33 -14.68
CA PHE A 300 -1.56 15.44 -14.88
C PHE A 300 -0.50 15.60 -13.79
N ARG A 301 -0.15 16.86 -13.47
CA ARG A 301 0.85 17.15 -12.44
C ARG A 301 0.40 16.71 -11.05
N SER A 302 -0.86 16.96 -10.69
CA SER A 302 -1.42 16.59 -9.38
C SER A 302 -1.58 15.08 -9.26
N PHE A 303 -2.04 14.43 -10.33
CA PHE A 303 -2.21 12.98 -10.39
C PHE A 303 -0.86 12.26 -10.34
N GLY A 304 0.13 12.71 -11.14
CA GLY A 304 1.48 12.16 -11.14
C GLY A 304 2.20 12.34 -9.80
N ARG A 305 2.00 13.49 -9.13
CA ARG A 305 2.55 13.71 -7.78
C ARG A 305 1.93 12.77 -6.76
N ALA A 306 0.63 12.49 -6.86
CA ALA A 306 -0.09 11.66 -5.90
C ALA A 306 0.14 10.16 -6.11
N LEU A 307 0.39 9.72 -7.34
CA LEU A 307 0.36 8.29 -7.69
C LEU A 307 1.62 7.77 -8.41
N GLY A 308 2.56 8.66 -8.72
CA GLY A 308 3.78 8.30 -9.45
C GLY A 308 3.56 7.87 -10.92
N LEU A 309 2.33 7.97 -11.44
CA LEU A 309 1.93 7.56 -12.77
C LEU A 309 1.11 8.66 -13.45
N THR A 310 1.18 8.73 -14.77
CA THR A 310 0.25 9.60 -15.51
C THR A 310 -1.17 9.01 -15.52
N PRO A 311 -2.22 9.83 -15.69
CA PRO A 311 -3.60 9.32 -15.83
C PRO A 311 -3.77 8.31 -16.97
N ARG A 312 -2.99 8.44 -18.06
CA ARG A 312 -3.02 7.49 -19.19
C ARG A 312 -2.43 6.14 -18.84
N GLU A 313 -1.25 6.13 -18.20
CA GLU A 313 -0.61 4.90 -17.69
C GLU A 313 -1.49 4.23 -16.65
N TYR A 314 -2.11 5.03 -15.77
CA TYR A 314 -3.04 4.53 -14.77
C TYR A 314 -4.23 3.82 -15.43
N ARG A 315 -4.91 4.46 -16.39
CA ARG A 315 -6.02 3.83 -17.13
C ARG A 315 -5.59 2.54 -17.81
N HIS A 316 -4.51 2.56 -18.56
CA HIS A 316 -4.03 1.39 -19.28
C HIS A 316 -3.78 0.19 -18.36
N ARG A 317 -3.38 0.44 -17.11
CA ARG A 317 -3.11 -0.62 -16.13
C ARG A 317 -4.37 -1.11 -15.40
N PHE A 318 -5.41 -0.26 -15.25
CA PHE A 318 -6.49 -0.50 -14.30
C PHE A 318 -7.91 -0.42 -14.86
N GLN A 319 -8.10 -0.02 -16.10
CA GLN A 319 -9.42 -0.02 -16.69
C GLN A 319 -9.92 -1.46 -16.80
N VAL A 320 -11.07 -1.72 -16.16
CA VAL A 320 -11.78 -2.99 -16.31
C VAL A 320 -12.40 -2.98 -17.70
N VAL A 321 -11.81 -3.73 -18.66
CA VAL A 321 -12.41 -3.93 -19.97
C VAL A 321 -13.72 -4.68 -19.75
N SER A 322 -14.84 -4.01 -19.91
CA SER A 322 -16.15 -4.66 -19.92
C SER A 322 -16.21 -5.69 -21.06
N PRO A 323 -16.75 -6.90 -20.84
CA PRO A 323 -16.79 -7.98 -21.85
C PRO A 323 -17.70 -7.73 -23.04
N SER A 324 -18.19 -6.50 -23.26
CA SER A 324 -19.13 -6.16 -24.35
C SER A 324 -18.51 -6.10 -25.76
N GLY A 325 -17.25 -6.47 -25.93
CA GLY A 325 -16.55 -6.47 -27.22
C GLY A 325 -16.33 -7.85 -27.86
N LEU A 326 -16.86 -8.94 -27.30
CA LEU A 326 -16.62 -10.33 -27.78
C LEU A 326 -17.83 -11.02 -28.39
N VAL A 327 -18.90 -10.29 -28.71
CA VAL A 327 -20.05 -10.85 -29.44
C VAL A 327 -20.22 -10.09 -30.75
N ASP A 328 -19.44 -10.42 -31.78
CA ASP A 328 -19.77 -10.33 -33.19
C ASP A 328 -18.61 -10.80 -34.08
N ARG A 329 -18.26 -12.07 -33.99
CA ARG A 329 -17.56 -12.78 -35.08
C ARG A 329 -17.85 -14.25 -35.02
N HIS A 330 -19.14 -14.63 -35.28
CA HIS A 330 -19.51 -15.91 -35.79
C HIS A 330 -21.00 -15.88 -36.13
N HIS A 331 -21.35 -15.53 -37.34
CA HIS A 331 -22.34 -16.25 -38.13
C HIS A 331 -22.43 -15.64 -39.52
N ASP A 332 -21.79 -16.21 -40.48
CA ASP A 332 -22.27 -16.23 -41.85
C ASP A 332 -22.20 -17.67 -42.36
N PRO A 333 -23.32 -18.38 -42.34
CA PRO A 333 -23.45 -19.60 -43.09
C PRO A 333 -24.50 -19.40 -44.17
N GLN A 334 -24.12 -19.06 -45.40
CA GLN A 334 -24.93 -19.47 -46.55
C GLN A 334 -24.14 -19.35 -47.86
N GLY A 335 -23.42 -20.40 -48.18
CA GLY A 335 -23.22 -20.83 -49.54
C GLY A 335 -24.24 -21.93 -49.83
N SER A 336 -25.27 -21.63 -50.58
CA SER A 336 -26.17 -22.62 -51.17
C SER A 336 -25.80 -22.80 -52.64
N PRO A 337 -25.70 -24.03 -53.16
CA PRO A 337 -25.44 -24.26 -54.57
C PRO A 337 -26.76 -24.46 -55.33
N ALA A 338 -26.79 -23.96 -56.51
CA ALA A 338 -27.56 -24.52 -57.59
C ALA A 338 -26.75 -24.43 -58.88
#